data_f95d9f41e617dab97ca6a6ebc2bba64a
#
_entry.id   f95d9f41e617dab97ca6a6ebc2bba64a
#
_cell.length_a   1.000
_cell.length_b   1.000
_cell.length_c   1.000
_cell.angle_alpha   90.00
_cell.angle_beta   90.00
_cell.angle_gamma   90.00
#
_symmetry.space_group_name_H-M   'P 1'
#
loop_
_entity.id
_entity.type
_entity.pdbx_description
1 polymer ?
#
loop_
_entity_poly.entity_id
_entity_poly.type
_entity_poly.pdbx_seq_one_letter_code
_entity_poly.pdbx_strand_id
1 'polypeptide(L)' 'MNNTHKKLLKFLKTHKNWQWYGNDRATKKIVNKLVARNFCIKKKTILTNGYIYREVKLK' A
#
# COMPACT_ATOMS: atom_id res chain seq x y z
N MET A 1 16.84 0.80 -2.72
CA MET A 1 15.54 1.20 -2.14
C MET A 1 15.76 2.39 -1.22
N ASN A 2 14.95 3.44 -1.36
CA ASN A 2 15.13 4.63 -0.53
C ASN A 2 14.49 4.46 0.85
N ASN A 3 14.75 5.42 1.74
CA ASN A 3 14.29 5.33 3.14
C ASN A 3 12.77 5.26 3.27
N THR A 4 12.04 5.92 2.38
CA THR A 4 10.58 5.92 2.42
C THR A 4 10.02 4.53 2.14
N HIS A 5 10.60 3.82 1.16
CA HIS A 5 10.22 2.45 0.86
C HIS A 5 10.52 1.52 2.03
N LYS A 6 11.69 1.68 2.65
CA LYS A 6 12.08 0.87 3.80
C LYS A 6 11.15 1.10 4.99
N LYS A 7 10.75 2.35 5.24
CA LYS A 7 9.82 2.67 6.32
C LYS A 7 8.46 2.01 6.11
N LEU A 8 7.95 2.04 4.89
CA LEU A 8 6.68 1.40 4.60
C LEU A 8 6.78 -0.12 4.76
N LEU A 9 7.85 -0.73 4.26
CA LEU A 9 8.05 -2.17 4.41
C LEU A 9 8.13 -2.56 5.89
N LYS A 10 8.86 -1.78 6.69
CA LYS A 10 8.96 -2.04 8.13
C LYS A 10 7.60 -1.95 8.81
N PHE A 11 6.82 -0.93 8.47
CA PHE A 11 5.48 -0.76 8.98
C PHE A 11 4.60 -1.97 8.64
N LEU A 12 4.64 -2.43 7.39
CA LEU A 12 3.84 -3.56 6.95
C LEU A 12 4.29 -4.88 7.57
N LYS A 13 5.57 -5.01 7.91
CA LYS A 13 6.05 -6.18 8.65
C LYS A 13 5.49 -6.23 10.06
N THR A 14 5.30 -5.07 10.69
CA THR A 14 4.71 -4.97 12.01
C THR A 14 3.19 -5.15 11.98
N HIS A 15 2.55 -4.62 10.94
CA HIS A 15 1.09 -4.67 10.76
C HIS A 15 0.78 -5.59 9.58
N LYS A 16 0.64 -6.88 9.83
CA LYS A 16 0.54 -7.90 8.78
C LYS A 16 -0.82 -8.00 8.12
N ASN A 17 -1.83 -7.31 8.65
CA ASN A 17 -3.14 -7.25 8.02
C ASN A 17 -3.20 -6.15 6.98
N TRP A 18 -4.30 -6.12 6.20
CA TRP A 18 -4.52 -5.07 5.22
C TRP A 18 -4.47 -3.70 5.88
N GLN A 19 -3.68 -2.78 5.29
CA GLN A 19 -3.51 -1.42 5.79
C GLN A 19 -4.03 -0.44 4.75
N TRP A 20 -4.93 0.45 5.17
CA TRP A 20 -5.43 1.52 4.32
C TRP A 20 -4.30 2.49 3.97
N TYR A 21 -4.30 2.99 2.75
CA TYR A 21 -3.41 4.10 2.38
C TYR A 21 -4.18 5.15 1.60
N GLY A 22 -3.71 6.40 1.72
CA GLY A 22 -4.39 7.55 1.13
C GLY A 22 -4.22 7.67 -0.38
N ASN A 23 -4.92 8.64 -0.94
CA ASN A 23 -4.94 8.88 -2.37
C ASN A 23 -3.83 9.84 -2.81
N ASP A 24 -2.82 10.11 -1.98
CA ASP A 24 -1.74 11.00 -2.37
C ASP A 24 -0.79 10.29 -3.33
N ARG A 25 -0.27 11.09 -4.27
CA ARG A 25 0.57 10.58 -5.35
C ARG A 25 1.82 9.88 -4.83
N ALA A 26 2.46 10.44 -3.80
CA ALA A 26 3.70 9.89 -3.27
C ALA A 26 3.50 8.49 -2.70
N THR A 27 2.47 8.30 -1.87
CA THR A 27 2.17 7.00 -1.29
C THR A 27 1.79 5.98 -2.35
N LYS A 28 0.95 6.37 -3.32
CA LYS A 28 0.58 5.47 -4.40
C LYS A 28 1.78 5.01 -5.21
N LYS A 29 2.73 5.91 -5.47
CA LYS A 29 3.96 5.55 -6.17
C LYS A 29 4.76 4.50 -5.43
N ILE A 30 4.91 4.68 -4.11
CA ILE A 30 5.67 3.74 -3.28
C ILE A 30 4.97 2.37 -3.27
N VAL A 31 3.67 2.35 -3.04
CA VAL A 31 2.89 1.12 -3.01
C VAL A 31 3.00 0.39 -4.35
N ASN A 32 2.83 1.11 -5.47
CA ASN A 32 2.91 0.51 -6.79
C ASN A 32 4.30 -0.10 -7.06
N LYS A 33 5.37 0.57 -6.62
CA LYS A 33 6.72 0.05 -6.76
C LYS A 33 6.92 -1.23 -5.96
N LEU A 34 6.44 -1.25 -4.73
CA LEU A 34 6.59 -2.44 -3.87
C LEU A 34 5.78 -3.62 -4.43
N VAL A 35 4.60 -3.35 -4.99
CA VAL A 35 3.81 -4.39 -5.64
C VAL A 35 4.53 -4.91 -6.88
N ALA A 36 5.09 -4.01 -7.70
CA ALA A 36 5.79 -4.40 -8.92
C ALA A 36 7.02 -5.26 -8.62
N ARG A 37 7.64 -5.08 -7.45
CA ARG A 37 8.81 -5.86 -7.02
C ARG A 37 8.43 -7.12 -6.22
N ASN A 38 7.14 -7.45 -6.15
CA ASN A 38 6.63 -8.63 -5.44
C ASN A 38 6.82 -8.60 -3.92
N PHE A 39 7.05 -7.42 -3.32
CA PHE A 39 7.10 -7.31 -1.87
C PHE A 39 5.71 -7.23 -1.26
N CYS A 40 4.75 -6.67 -1.97
CA CYS A 40 3.42 -6.38 -1.45
C CYS A 40 2.34 -6.79 -2.43
N ILE A 41 1.13 -6.95 -1.90
CA ILE A 41 -0.09 -7.03 -2.71
C ILE A 41 -1.01 -5.89 -2.31
N LYS A 42 -1.83 -5.44 -3.25
CA LYS A 42 -2.78 -4.37 -3.00
C LYS A 42 -4.16 -4.75 -3.49
N LYS A 43 -5.18 -4.13 -2.89
CA LYS A 43 -6.55 -4.27 -3.39
C LYS A 43 -7.25 -2.92 -3.37
N LYS A 44 -8.28 -2.80 -4.20
CA LYS A 44 -9.08 -1.59 -4.33
C LYS A 44 -10.55 -1.99 -4.26
N THR A 45 -11.30 -1.35 -3.37
CA THR A 45 -12.73 -1.59 -3.22
C THR A 45 -13.47 -0.29 -3.54
N ILE A 46 -14.50 -0.37 -4.39
CA ILE A 46 -15.35 0.78 -4.72
C ILE A 46 -16.60 0.66 -3.86
N LEU A 47 -16.81 1.66 -2.99
CA LEU A 47 -17.96 1.70 -2.10
C LEU A 47 -19.20 2.21 -2.84
N THR A 48 -20.37 2.02 -2.23
CA THR A 48 -21.66 2.41 -2.86
C THR A 48 -21.75 3.90 -3.14
N ASN A 49 -21.05 4.73 -2.36
CA ASN A 49 -21.03 6.19 -2.57
C ASN A 49 -20.01 6.63 -3.61
N GLY A 50 -19.33 5.68 -4.28
CA GLY A 50 -18.31 5.98 -5.27
C GLY A 50 -16.92 6.17 -4.68
N TYR A 51 -16.76 6.09 -3.36
CA TYR A 51 -15.44 6.21 -2.73
C TYR A 51 -14.58 4.99 -3.04
N ILE A 52 -13.31 5.23 -3.34
CA ILE A 52 -12.36 4.14 -3.61
C ILE A 52 -11.53 3.89 -2.36
N TYR A 53 -11.65 2.68 -1.82
CA TYR A 53 -10.94 2.27 -0.62
C TYR A 53 -9.74 1.42 -1.02
N ARG A 54 -8.54 1.90 -0.70
CA ARG A 54 -7.29 1.27 -1.11
C ARG A 54 -6.58 0.67 0.09
N GLU A 55 -6.11 -0.57 -0.06
CA GLU A 55 -5.39 -1.27 0.98
C GLU A 55 -4.17 -1.98 0.42
N VAL A 56 -3.17 -2.18 1.28
CA VAL A 56 -1.93 -2.85 0.92
C VAL A 56 -1.48 -3.72 2.10
N LYS A 57 -0.82 -4.83 1.80
CA LYS A 57 -0.16 -5.64 2.83
C LYS A 57 1.03 -6.36 2.22
N LEU A 58 1.91 -6.90 3.07
CA LEU A 58 2.99 -7.76 2.59
C LEU A 58 2.43 -9.02 1.94
N LYS A 59 3.12 -9.42 0.90
CA LYS A 59 2.77 -10.63 0.16
C LYS A 59 2.98 -11.89 1.00
#